data_7c4a9be97b90a35d2f57c05301224bce
#
_entry.id   7c4a9be97b90a35d2f57c05301224bce
#
_cell.length_a   1.000
_cell.length_b   1.000
_cell.length_c   1.000
_cell.angle_alpha   90.00
_cell.angle_beta   90.00
_cell.angle_gamma   90.00
#
_symmetry.space_group_name_H-M   'P 1'
#
loop_
_entity.id
_entity.type
_entity.pdbx_description
1 polymer ?
#
loop_
_entity_poly.entity_id
_entity_poly.type
_entity_poly.pdbx_seq_one_letter_code
_entity_poly.pdbx_strand_id
1 'polypeptide(L)'
;IIGSRSGLNAMNSDLILKIRTDIFIHNPNIFDIFLAENSFKKIMYPHSGLAKENREYWIQDFCQLSNRKTLLNYWNLMPLHDGTTIETVERYLTRNYVLNICKDNRPWNITQNKYFIKKRFLEDFQLEFHKYVYLESHQDNLVNASNEEVSNNKLAKLLDATT
;
A
#
# COMPACT_ATOMS: atom_id res chain seq x y z
N ILE A 1 2.17 -11.78 3.04
CA ILE A 1 1.04 -12.72 3.12
C ILE A 1 0.79 -13.14 4.57
N ILE A 2 1.77 -13.69 5.28
CA ILE A 2 1.60 -14.23 6.65
C ILE A 2 1.02 -13.19 7.62
N GLY A 3 1.60 -11.99 7.70
CA GLY A 3 1.10 -10.93 8.56
C GLY A 3 -0.35 -10.51 8.25
N SER A 4 -0.71 -10.42 6.97
CA SER A 4 -2.07 -10.10 6.56
C SER A 4 -3.07 -11.18 6.99
N ARG A 5 -2.70 -12.47 6.88
CA ARG A 5 -3.54 -13.59 7.36
C ARG A 5 -3.77 -13.53 8.87
N SER A 6 -2.69 -13.36 9.63
CA SER A 6 -2.78 -13.31 11.10
C SER A 6 -3.65 -12.16 11.57
N GLY A 7 -3.45 -10.96 11.01
CA GLY A 7 -4.26 -9.79 11.31
C GLY A 7 -5.75 -10.00 11.00
N LEU A 8 -6.06 -10.48 9.79
CA LEU A 8 -7.45 -10.73 9.36
C LEU A 8 -8.17 -11.79 10.21
N ASN A 9 -7.46 -12.86 10.60
CA ASN A 9 -8.03 -13.90 11.43
C ASN A 9 -8.33 -13.41 12.87
N ALA A 10 -7.56 -12.44 13.36
CA ALA A 10 -7.79 -11.82 14.67
C ALA A 10 -8.93 -10.80 14.69
N MET A 11 -9.39 -10.33 13.54
CA MET A 11 -10.44 -9.31 13.44
C MET A 11 -11.84 -9.93 13.46
N ASN A 12 -12.78 -9.26 14.15
CA ASN A 12 -14.20 -9.67 14.21
C ASN A 12 -15.15 -8.70 13.51
N SER A 13 -14.63 -7.62 12.94
CA SER A 13 -15.46 -6.63 12.22
C SER A 13 -15.94 -7.17 10.87
N ASP A 14 -17.15 -6.79 10.46
CA ASP A 14 -17.72 -7.16 9.16
C ASP A 14 -17.04 -6.46 7.99
N LEU A 15 -16.62 -5.21 8.18
CA LEU A 15 -15.82 -4.44 7.23
C LEU A 15 -14.38 -4.34 7.72
N ILE A 16 -13.44 -4.57 6.84
CA ILE A 16 -12.01 -4.55 7.15
C ILE A 16 -11.28 -3.67 6.14
N LEU A 17 -10.48 -2.77 6.68
CA LEU A 17 -9.47 -2.03 5.96
C LEU A 17 -8.09 -2.64 6.26
N LYS A 18 -7.53 -3.34 5.27
CA LYS A 18 -6.13 -3.78 5.30
C LYS A 18 -5.27 -2.67 4.73
N ILE A 19 -4.30 -2.22 5.48
CA ILE A 19 -3.36 -1.18 5.08
C ILE A 19 -1.93 -1.60 5.43
N ARG A 20 -0.94 -1.14 4.67
CA ARG A 20 0.48 -1.29 5.02
C ARG A 20 0.85 -0.28 6.10
N THR A 21 1.81 -0.63 6.92
CA THR A 21 2.27 0.22 8.04
C THR A 21 2.97 1.52 7.61
N ASP A 22 3.40 1.59 6.34
CA ASP A 22 4.03 2.76 5.73
C ASP A 22 3.03 3.66 4.97
N ILE A 23 1.73 3.42 5.14
CA ILE A 23 0.65 4.19 4.50
C ILE A 23 -0.22 4.85 5.56
N PHE A 24 -0.57 6.10 5.32
CA PHE A 24 -1.54 6.85 6.11
C PHE A 24 -2.73 7.26 5.23
N ILE A 25 -3.96 7.16 5.78
CA ILE A 25 -5.19 7.54 5.09
C ILE A 25 -5.76 8.77 5.78
N HIS A 26 -5.84 9.88 5.07
CA HIS A 26 -6.39 11.13 5.59
C HIS A 26 -7.92 11.22 5.45
N ASN A 27 -8.52 10.47 4.53
CA ASN A 27 -9.95 10.54 4.31
C ASN A 27 -10.73 9.76 5.39
N PRO A 28 -11.47 10.43 6.29
CA PRO A 28 -12.23 9.77 7.36
C PRO A 28 -13.43 8.97 6.83
N ASN A 29 -13.92 9.28 5.61
CA ASN A 29 -15.13 8.70 5.04
C ASN A 29 -14.84 7.48 4.15
N ILE A 30 -13.68 6.86 4.29
CA ILE A 30 -13.27 5.73 3.43
C ILE A 30 -14.28 4.56 3.46
N PHE A 31 -14.90 4.31 4.61
CA PHE A 31 -15.92 3.26 4.73
C PHE A 31 -17.23 3.65 4.04
N ASP A 32 -17.64 4.91 4.13
CA ASP A 32 -18.84 5.41 3.46
C ASP A 32 -18.69 5.36 1.93
N ILE A 33 -17.49 5.67 1.42
CA ILE A 33 -17.14 5.54 0.01
C ILE A 33 -17.32 4.07 -0.45
N PHE A 34 -16.89 3.11 0.36
CA PHE A 34 -17.06 1.69 0.06
C PHE A 34 -18.52 1.25 0.11
N LEU A 35 -19.26 1.69 1.14
CA LEU A 35 -20.67 1.36 1.33
C LEU A 35 -21.54 1.89 0.19
N ALA A 36 -21.24 3.08 -0.32
CA ALA A 36 -21.93 3.70 -1.44
C ALA A 36 -21.83 2.87 -2.75
N GLU A 37 -20.77 2.07 -2.91
CA GLU A 37 -20.59 1.20 -4.07
C GLU A 37 -21.53 -0.02 -4.10
N ASN A 38 -22.21 -0.34 -2.99
CA ASN A 38 -23.10 -1.52 -2.85
C ASN A 38 -22.49 -2.85 -3.34
N SER A 39 -21.19 -2.99 -3.23
CA SER A 39 -20.44 -4.09 -3.84
C SER A 39 -19.64 -4.89 -2.80
N PHE A 40 -20.29 -5.31 -1.72
CA PHE A 40 -19.68 -6.01 -0.57
C PHE A 40 -18.83 -7.24 -0.90
N LYS A 41 -18.96 -7.81 -2.10
CA LYS A 41 -18.14 -8.96 -2.54
C LYS A 41 -16.88 -8.56 -3.30
N LYS A 42 -16.67 -7.27 -3.51
CA LYS A 42 -15.51 -6.75 -4.22
C LYS A 42 -14.49 -6.17 -3.24
N ILE A 43 -13.25 -6.12 -3.68
CA ILE A 43 -12.17 -5.46 -2.95
C ILE A 43 -11.95 -4.08 -3.55
N MET A 44 -12.14 -3.03 -2.75
CA MET A 44 -11.84 -1.66 -3.13
C MET A 44 -10.36 -1.37 -2.85
N TYR A 45 -9.71 -0.70 -3.78
CA TYR A 45 -8.32 -0.33 -3.68
C TYR A 45 -8.05 1.05 -4.30
N PRO A 46 -7.04 1.79 -3.82
CA PRO A 46 -6.62 3.04 -4.44
C PRO A 46 -5.84 2.79 -5.74
N HIS A 47 -5.89 3.76 -6.63
CA HIS A 47 -5.25 3.72 -7.92
C HIS A 47 -4.49 5.04 -8.19
N SER A 48 -3.20 4.95 -8.41
CA SER A 48 -2.34 6.12 -8.60
C SER A 48 -2.30 6.68 -10.02
N GLY A 49 -2.89 5.99 -10.99
CA GLY A 49 -2.85 6.40 -12.40
C GLY A 49 -1.53 6.06 -13.12
N LEU A 50 -0.66 5.28 -12.48
CA LEU A 50 0.59 4.88 -13.13
C LEU A 50 0.34 3.92 -14.29
N ALA A 51 1.15 4.01 -15.35
CA ALA A 51 1.03 3.16 -16.54
C ALA A 51 1.09 1.66 -16.22
N LYS A 52 1.80 1.26 -15.16
CA LYS A 52 1.86 -0.12 -14.69
C LYS A 52 0.50 -0.68 -14.26
N GLU A 53 -0.38 0.17 -13.76
CA GLU A 53 -1.72 -0.23 -13.30
C GLU A 53 -2.67 -0.60 -14.43
N ASN A 54 -2.32 -0.29 -15.67
CA ASN A 54 -3.06 -0.72 -16.85
C ASN A 54 -2.65 -2.14 -17.33
N ARG A 55 -1.64 -2.74 -16.68
CA ARG A 55 -1.24 -4.11 -17.00
C ARG A 55 -2.20 -5.12 -16.39
N GLU A 56 -2.32 -6.27 -17.04
CA GLU A 56 -3.14 -7.36 -16.54
C GLU A 56 -2.69 -7.82 -15.16
N TYR A 57 -3.67 -8.05 -14.30
CA TYR A 57 -3.51 -8.50 -12.91
C TYR A 57 -2.70 -7.56 -12.02
N TRP A 58 -2.60 -6.28 -12.37
CA TRP A 58 -1.91 -5.29 -11.56
C TRP A 58 -2.90 -4.54 -10.66
N ILE A 59 -3.00 -4.94 -9.39
CA ILE A 59 -3.77 -4.26 -8.34
C ILE A 59 -2.83 -3.90 -7.20
N GLN A 60 -2.81 -2.64 -6.81
CA GLN A 60 -1.99 -2.19 -5.69
C GLN A 60 -2.41 -2.87 -4.38
N ASP A 61 -1.45 -3.47 -3.66
CA ASP A 61 -1.70 -4.27 -2.46
C ASP A 61 -1.60 -3.49 -1.15
N PHE A 62 -1.17 -2.23 -1.20
CA PHE A 62 -0.89 -1.43 -0.01
C PHE A 62 -2.14 -1.00 0.77
N CYS A 63 -3.30 -0.92 0.12
CA CYS A 63 -4.57 -0.63 0.77
C CYS A 63 -5.69 -1.44 0.12
N GLN A 64 -6.46 -2.15 0.93
CA GLN A 64 -7.61 -2.95 0.49
C GLN A 64 -8.75 -2.81 1.48
N LEU A 65 -9.94 -2.45 1.02
CA LEU A 65 -11.15 -2.37 1.82
C LEU A 65 -12.20 -3.31 1.25
N SER A 66 -12.77 -4.18 2.08
CA SER A 66 -13.84 -5.09 1.72
C SER A 66 -14.52 -5.66 2.96
N ASN A 67 -15.56 -6.48 2.74
CA ASN A 67 -16.07 -7.29 3.84
C ASN A 67 -15.04 -8.36 4.28
N ARG A 68 -15.15 -8.77 5.54
CA ARG A 68 -14.26 -9.73 6.16
C ARG A 68 -14.15 -11.03 5.37
N LYS A 69 -15.26 -11.59 4.92
CA LYS A 69 -15.29 -12.86 4.18
C LYS A 69 -14.50 -12.80 2.88
N THR A 70 -14.63 -11.71 2.14
CA THR A 70 -13.91 -11.50 0.87
C THR A 70 -12.41 -11.38 1.11
N LEU A 71 -11.98 -10.58 2.09
CA LEU A 71 -10.55 -10.44 2.41
C LEU A 71 -9.94 -11.71 3.01
N LEU A 72 -10.68 -12.44 3.86
CA LEU A 72 -10.23 -13.75 4.34
C LEU A 72 -10.05 -14.74 3.18
N ASN A 73 -10.99 -14.76 2.23
CA ASN A 73 -10.88 -15.62 1.05
C ASN A 73 -9.67 -15.22 0.18
N TYR A 74 -9.43 -13.93 0.00
CA TYR A 74 -8.27 -13.43 -0.74
C TYR A 74 -6.95 -13.84 -0.07
N TRP A 75 -6.78 -13.58 1.22
CA TRP A 75 -5.49 -13.72 1.89
C TRP A 75 -5.21 -15.13 2.41
N ASN A 76 -6.21 -15.87 2.95
CA ASN A 76 -5.98 -17.19 3.52
C ASN A 76 -5.69 -18.26 2.45
N LEU A 77 -6.30 -18.13 1.28
CA LEU A 77 -6.10 -19.06 0.17
C LEU A 77 -4.91 -18.67 -0.72
N MET A 78 -4.32 -17.50 -0.52
CA MET A 78 -3.18 -17.04 -1.32
C MET A 78 -1.97 -17.94 -1.10
N PRO A 79 -1.38 -18.56 -2.14
CA PRO A 79 -0.17 -19.35 -1.97
C PRO A 79 1.00 -18.45 -1.53
N LEU A 80 1.94 -19.02 -0.79
CA LEU A 80 3.20 -18.34 -0.50
C LEU A 80 4.06 -18.33 -1.76
N HIS A 81 4.72 -17.22 -2.03
CA HIS A 81 5.65 -17.11 -3.15
C HIS A 81 6.91 -17.92 -2.82
N ASP A 82 7.29 -18.82 -3.72
CA ASP A 82 8.42 -19.74 -3.56
C ASP A 82 9.76 -19.21 -4.11
N GLY A 83 9.72 -18.01 -4.70
CA GLY A 83 10.91 -17.36 -5.29
C GLY A 83 11.26 -17.85 -6.72
N THR A 84 10.49 -18.76 -7.29
CA THR A 84 10.81 -19.34 -8.62
C THR A 84 10.45 -18.44 -9.79
N THR A 85 9.55 -17.47 -9.59
CA THR A 85 9.10 -16.56 -10.64
C THR A 85 9.49 -15.11 -10.33
N ILE A 86 10.02 -14.40 -11.34
CA ILE A 86 10.26 -12.95 -11.25
C ILE A 86 8.95 -12.23 -11.60
N GLU A 87 8.16 -11.96 -10.57
CA GLU A 87 6.88 -11.26 -10.69
C GLU A 87 6.74 -10.23 -9.58
N THR A 88 6.07 -9.10 -9.87
CA THR A 88 5.77 -8.13 -8.80
C THR A 88 4.71 -8.68 -7.85
N VAL A 89 4.78 -8.25 -6.60
CA VAL A 89 3.84 -8.69 -5.55
C VAL A 89 2.39 -8.45 -5.96
N GLU A 90 2.10 -7.29 -6.51
CA GLU A 90 0.75 -6.89 -6.94
C GLU A 90 0.19 -7.85 -7.99
N ARG A 91 1.01 -8.18 -9.00
CA ARG A 91 0.59 -9.10 -10.06
C ARG A 91 0.46 -10.52 -9.54
N TYR A 92 1.40 -10.99 -8.74
CA TYR A 92 1.36 -12.31 -8.12
C TYR A 92 0.07 -12.52 -7.33
N LEU A 93 -0.24 -11.58 -6.41
CA LEU A 93 -1.41 -11.66 -5.56
C LEU A 93 -2.71 -11.66 -6.38
N THR A 94 -2.85 -10.69 -7.28
CA THR A 94 -4.08 -10.53 -8.06
C THR A 94 -4.30 -11.68 -9.03
N ARG A 95 -3.26 -12.14 -9.72
CA ARG A 95 -3.35 -13.26 -10.65
C ARG A 95 -3.73 -14.55 -9.93
N ASN A 96 -3.09 -14.85 -8.81
CA ASN A 96 -3.44 -16.03 -8.02
C ASN A 96 -4.88 -15.95 -7.48
N TYR A 97 -5.32 -14.78 -7.04
CA TYR A 97 -6.71 -14.61 -6.59
C TYR A 97 -7.71 -14.91 -7.70
N VAL A 98 -7.55 -14.30 -8.85
CA VAL A 98 -8.50 -14.45 -9.97
C VAL A 98 -8.43 -15.86 -10.56
N LEU A 99 -7.24 -16.32 -10.98
CA LEU A 99 -7.10 -17.56 -11.73
C LEU A 99 -7.15 -18.82 -10.84
N ASN A 100 -6.51 -18.78 -9.68
CA ASN A 100 -6.33 -19.97 -8.86
C ASN A 100 -7.37 -20.08 -7.73
N ILE A 101 -7.76 -18.98 -7.10
CA ILE A 101 -8.73 -18.97 -6.00
C ILE A 101 -10.16 -18.89 -6.53
N CYS A 102 -10.43 -17.89 -7.38
CA CYS A 102 -11.77 -17.69 -7.97
C CYS A 102 -12.03 -18.56 -9.18
N LYS A 103 -11.03 -19.24 -9.74
CA LYS A 103 -11.11 -20.09 -10.95
C LYS A 103 -11.71 -19.35 -12.14
N ASP A 104 -11.41 -18.08 -12.32
CA ASP A 104 -11.96 -17.23 -13.37
C ASP A 104 -10.92 -16.95 -14.45
N ASN A 105 -11.06 -17.62 -15.60
CA ASN A 105 -10.12 -17.54 -16.73
C ASN A 105 -10.61 -16.58 -17.84
N ARG A 106 -11.64 -15.76 -17.56
CA ARG A 106 -12.10 -14.76 -18.53
C ARG A 106 -11.06 -13.65 -18.69
N PRO A 107 -11.14 -12.87 -19.79
CA PRO A 107 -10.23 -11.75 -20.02
C PRO A 107 -10.15 -10.79 -18.83
N TRP A 108 -8.97 -10.21 -18.57
CA TRP A 108 -8.68 -9.39 -17.41
C TRP A 108 -9.64 -8.20 -17.23
N ASN A 109 -10.01 -7.52 -18.31
CA ASN A 109 -10.95 -6.40 -18.28
C ASN A 109 -12.31 -6.75 -17.68
N ILE A 110 -12.77 -8.00 -17.87
CA ILE A 110 -14.01 -8.53 -17.29
C ILE A 110 -13.81 -8.92 -15.84
N THR A 111 -12.74 -9.65 -15.53
CA THR A 111 -12.44 -10.13 -14.19
C THR A 111 -12.09 -8.99 -13.23
N GLN A 112 -11.38 -7.95 -13.69
CA GLN A 112 -11.07 -6.78 -12.90
C GLN A 112 -12.36 -6.18 -12.33
N ASN A 113 -13.32 -5.87 -13.16
CA ASN A 113 -14.56 -5.21 -12.74
C ASN A 113 -15.48 -6.13 -11.90
N LYS A 114 -15.32 -7.44 -12.01
CA LYS A 114 -16.07 -8.40 -11.19
C LYS A 114 -15.63 -8.44 -9.75
N TYR A 115 -14.31 -8.38 -9.51
CA TYR A 115 -13.73 -8.62 -8.18
C TYR A 115 -13.20 -7.36 -7.50
N PHE A 116 -12.98 -6.28 -8.25
CA PHE A 116 -12.28 -5.11 -7.76
C PHE A 116 -13.04 -3.81 -8.02
N ILE A 117 -12.92 -2.85 -7.09
CA ILE A 117 -13.37 -1.46 -7.21
C ILE A 117 -12.14 -0.57 -7.16
N LYS A 118 -11.98 0.23 -8.19
CA LYS A 118 -10.88 1.16 -8.34
C LYS A 118 -11.30 2.55 -7.86
N LYS A 119 -10.56 3.12 -6.93
CA LYS A 119 -10.74 4.49 -6.45
C LYS A 119 -9.50 5.33 -6.69
N ARG A 120 -9.65 6.64 -6.85
CA ARG A 120 -8.51 7.52 -7.10
C ARG A 120 -7.68 7.70 -5.84
N PHE A 121 -6.37 7.58 -6.01
CA PHE A 121 -5.40 7.66 -4.93
C PHE A 121 -5.50 8.97 -4.13
N LEU A 122 -5.44 10.11 -4.82
CA LEU A 122 -5.40 11.42 -4.17
C LEU A 122 -6.78 11.97 -3.82
N GLU A 123 -7.79 11.72 -4.66
CA GLU A 123 -9.11 12.32 -4.51
C GLU A 123 -10.00 11.55 -3.53
N ASP A 124 -10.09 10.23 -3.70
CA ASP A 124 -11.02 9.39 -2.92
C ASP A 124 -10.39 8.89 -1.61
N PHE A 125 -9.14 8.45 -1.63
CA PHE A 125 -8.48 7.85 -0.47
C PHE A 125 -7.61 8.82 0.32
N GLN A 126 -7.03 9.84 -0.32
CA GLN A 126 -6.10 10.80 0.30
C GLN A 126 -5.01 10.07 1.08
N LEU A 127 -4.24 9.22 0.37
CA LEU A 127 -3.16 8.42 0.96
C LEU A 127 -1.84 9.16 0.97
N GLU A 128 -1.06 8.92 2.00
CA GLU A 128 0.31 9.39 2.14
C GLU A 128 1.25 8.23 2.47
N PHE A 129 2.47 8.28 1.94
CA PHE A 129 3.52 7.31 2.23
C PHE A 129 4.46 7.86 3.29
N HIS A 130 4.47 7.29 4.48
CA HIS A 130 5.36 7.67 5.57
C HIS A 130 6.85 7.62 5.22
N LYS A 131 7.23 6.78 4.29
CA LYS A 131 8.64 6.60 3.90
C LYS A 131 9.27 7.88 3.35
N TYR A 132 8.51 8.75 2.70
CA TYR A 132 9.03 10.02 2.19
C TYR A 132 9.24 11.04 3.31
N VAL A 133 8.32 11.11 4.26
CA VAL A 133 8.43 12.00 5.42
C VAL A 133 9.65 11.62 6.28
N TYR A 134 9.90 10.32 6.46
CA TYR A 134 11.05 9.85 7.25
C TYR A 134 12.40 10.11 6.58
N LEU A 135 12.48 10.00 5.26
CA LEU A 135 13.72 10.29 4.51
C LEU A 135 14.01 11.79 4.44
N GLU A 136 13.01 12.64 4.26
CA GLU A 136 13.17 14.09 4.28
C GLU A 136 13.62 14.59 5.67
N SER A 137 12.98 14.14 6.75
CA SER A 137 13.38 14.50 8.11
C SER A 137 14.78 14.01 8.47
N HIS A 138 15.24 12.88 7.92
CA HIS A 138 16.62 12.40 8.13
C HIS A 138 17.64 13.11 7.26
N GLN A 139 17.27 13.51 6.03
CA GLN A 139 18.15 14.34 5.20
C GLN A 139 18.33 15.73 5.78
N ASP A 140 17.28 16.36 6.28
CA ASP A 140 17.35 17.66 6.96
C ASP A 140 18.20 17.59 8.23
N ASN A 141 18.12 16.51 9.02
CA ASN A 141 18.95 16.30 10.20
C ASN A 141 20.43 16.07 9.83
N LEU A 142 20.73 15.36 8.75
CA LEU A 142 22.08 15.15 8.27
C LEU A 142 22.70 16.44 7.70
N VAL A 143 21.93 17.23 6.98
CA VAL A 143 22.37 18.53 6.46
C VAL A 143 22.60 19.52 7.61
N ASN A 144 21.73 19.55 8.61
CA ASN A 144 21.88 20.40 9.78
C ASN A 144 23.07 19.99 10.64
N ALA A 145 23.27 18.69 10.88
CA ALA A 145 24.46 18.18 11.60
C ALA A 145 25.76 18.51 10.87
N SER A 146 25.81 18.39 9.55
CA SER A 146 27.01 18.76 8.76
C SER A 146 27.28 20.26 8.77
N ASN A 147 26.24 21.09 8.78
CA ASN A 147 26.37 22.54 8.85
C ASN A 147 26.83 23.02 10.24
N GLU A 148 26.39 22.37 11.34
CA GLU A 148 26.87 22.65 12.69
C GLU A 148 28.35 22.25 12.86
N GLU A 149 28.76 21.11 12.29
CA GLU A 149 30.15 20.65 12.34
C GLU A 149 31.09 21.58 11.55
N VAL A 150 30.67 22.07 10.39
CA VAL A 150 31.40 23.06 9.60
C VAL A 150 31.47 24.41 10.32
N SER A 151 30.43 24.83 11.00
CA SER A 151 30.35 26.07 11.76
C SER A 151 31.31 26.02 12.98
N ASN A 152 31.30 24.92 13.73
CA ASN A 152 32.16 24.71 14.89
C ASN A 152 33.66 24.63 14.51
N ASN A 153 34.00 23.99 13.40
CA ASN A 153 35.37 23.95 12.87
C ASN A 153 35.86 25.33 12.41
N LYS A 154 34.97 26.18 11.90
CA LYS A 154 35.32 27.54 11.52
C LYS A 154 35.55 28.44 12.75
N LEU A 155 34.76 28.26 13.81
CA LEU A 155 34.93 28.98 15.07
C LEU A 155 36.22 28.61 15.79
N ALA A 156 36.55 27.31 15.82
CA ALA A 156 37.81 26.80 16.42
C ALA A 156 39.03 27.39 15.73
N LYS A 157 39.04 27.45 14.38
CA LYS A 157 40.15 28.05 13.61
C LYS A 157 40.27 29.58 13.79
N LEU A 158 39.21 30.28 14.08
CA LEU A 158 39.25 31.72 14.39
C LEU A 158 39.79 31.99 15.80
N LEU A 159 39.56 31.12 16.76
CA LEU A 159 40.08 31.22 18.13
C LEU A 159 41.58 30.91 18.19
N ASP A 160 42.09 29.94 17.42
CA ASP A 160 43.52 29.63 17.33
C ASP A 160 44.35 30.70 16.58
N ALA A 161 43.71 31.51 15.75
CA ALA A 161 44.39 32.59 15.03
C ALA A 161 44.50 33.91 15.81
N THR A 162 43.90 33.98 17.00
CA THR A 162 43.87 35.19 17.87
C THR A 162 44.69 35.03 19.17
N THR A 163 45.37 33.91 19.32
CA THR A 163 46.38 33.65 20.38
C THR A 163 47.77 33.67 19.79
#